data_8d2a89e60231624dffd56acdcbb32a70
#
_entry.id   8d2a89e60231624dffd56acdcbb32a70
#
_cell.length_a   1.000
_cell.length_b   1.000
_cell.length_c   1.000
_cell.angle_alpha   90.00
_cell.angle_beta   90.00
_cell.angle_gamma   90.00
#
_symmetry.space_group_name_H-M   'P 1'
#
loop_
_entity.id
_entity.type
_entity.pdbx_description
1 polymer ?
#
loop_
_entity_poly.entity_id
_entity_poly.type
_entity_poly.pdbx_seq_one_letter_code
_entity_poly.pdbx_strand_id
1 'polypeptide(L)'
;MKIWKLLPDTVNYSSLVMKPTISIDLIKSFDGRTQQATWNPILLDYSIDNEFFELSDYPSFSLPVCSKSAVTIFSEEIKGCLEFLPVITCFKSNCQFFIMNVINVVSAIDYSKSQYKCIKDGKRIIAFQKYAFLEDVVNDQIIFKTVDEKRSTPFVTQAFIDIVVENNLKGFMFKLVWDSEYAHLQ
;
A
#
# COMPACT_ATOMS: atom_id res chain seq x y z
N MET A 1 -0.30 -0.43 -20.83
CA MET A 1 -0.70 -0.69 -19.41
C MET A 1 0.17 0.12 -18.47
N LYS A 2 -0.38 0.60 -17.34
CA LYS A 2 0.37 1.39 -16.35
C LYS A 2 0.28 0.78 -14.98
N ILE A 3 1.37 0.87 -14.19
CA ILE A 3 1.46 0.43 -12.80
C ILE A 3 1.97 1.58 -11.94
N TRP A 4 1.33 1.78 -10.80
CA TRP A 4 1.68 2.83 -9.84
C TRP A 4 2.01 2.23 -8.46
N LYS A 5 2.83 2.95 -7.69
CA LYS A 5 2.93 2.75 -6.23
C LYS A 5 1.87 3.59 -5.54
N LEU A 6 1.17 2.98 -4.59
CA LEU A 6 0.16 3.63 -3.77
C LEU A 6 0.85 4.38 -2.62
N LEU A 7 0.64 5.69 -2.53
CA LEU A 7 1.22 6.54 -1.49
C LEU A 7 0.13 7.35 -0.79
N PRO A 8 0.32 7.74 0.48
CA PRO A 8 -0.56 8.69 1.15
C PRO A 8 -0.26 10.12 0.72
N ASP A 9 -1.29 10.96 0.69
CA ASP A 9 -1.15 12.42 0.56
C ASP A 9 -0.87 13.05 1.93
N THR A 10 0.40 13.11 2.29
CA THR A 10 0.85 13.70 3.56
C THR A 10 1.04 15.21 3.49
N VAL A 11 0.85 15.82 2.32
CA VAL A 11 0.95 17.26 2.12
C VAL A 11 -0.36 17.94 2.48
N ASN A 12 -1.49 17.36 2.07
CA ASN A 12 -2.82 17.94 2.23
C ASN A 12 -3.58 17.40 3.45
N TYR A 13 -3.15 16.27 4.02
CA TYR A 13 -3.87 15.57 5.10
C TYR A 13 -2.92 15.17 6.23
N SER A 14 -3.47 15.12 7.44
CA SER A 14 -2.78 14.56 8.61
C SER A 14 -2.55 13.06 8.45
N SER A 15 -1.44 12.59 9.01
CA SER A 15 -1.06 11.17 8.98
C SER A 15 -1.31 10.51 10.33
N LEU A 16 -1.62 9.21 10.28
CA LEU A 16 -1.61 8.34 11.44
C LEU A 16 -0.27 7.60 11.51
N VAL A 17 0.38 7.70 12.65
CA VAL A 17 1.70 7.11 12.90
C VAL A 17 1.63 6.09 14.02
N MET A 18 2.47 5.07 13.93
CA MET A 18 2.64 4.12 15.01
C MET A 18 3.45 4.73 16.15
N LYS A 19 3.09 4.41 17.39
CA LYS A 19 3.94 4.76 18.52
C LYS A 19 5.28 4.02 18.44
N PRO A 20 6.39 4.65 18.91
CA PRO A 20 7.72 4.02 18.91
C PRO A 20 7.81 2.68 19.66
N THR A 21 6.84 2.42 20.53
CA THR A 21 6.74 1.16 21.29
C THR A 21 6.26 -0.04 20.47
N ILE A 22 5.75 0.20 19.25
CA ILE A 22 5.30 -0.89 18.37
C ILE A 22 6.52 -1.57 17.76
N SER A 23 6.57 -2.89 17.90
CA SER A 23 7.68 -3.71 17.41
C SER A 23 7.85 -3.58 15.89
N ILE A 24 9.10 -3.45 15.45
CA ILE A 24 9.45 -3.53 14.02
C ILE A 24 9.07 -4.89 13.39
N ASP A 25 8.95 -5.95 14.21
CA ASP A 25 8.55 -7.26 13.74
C ASP A 25 7.07 -7.30 13.35
N LEU A 26 6.23 -6.48 13.97
CA LEU A 26 4.86 -6.28 13.52
C LEU A 26 4.83 -5.72 12.10
N ILE A 27 5.63 -4.68 11.80
CA ILE A 27 5.70 -4.12 10.45
C ILE A 27 6.17 -5.17 9.44
N LYS A 28 7.14 -5.98 9.82
CA LYS A 28 7.68 -7.06 8.98
C LYS A 28 6.68 -8.19 8.74
N SER A 29 5.67 -8.35 9.60
CA SER A 29 4.65 -9.39 9.45
C SER A 29 3.67 -9.12 8.31
N PHE A 30 3.57 -7.87 7.83
CA PHE A 30 2.75 -7.48 6.67
C PHE A 30 3.42 -7.85 5.33
N ASP A 31 3.75 -9.12 5.16
CA ASP A 31 4.49 -9.69 4.05
C ASP A 31 3.61 -10.50 3.06
N GLY A 32 2.31 -10.21 3.04
CA GLY A 32 1.32 -10.89 2.21
C GLY A 32 0.59 -12.04 2.91
N ARG A 33 0.92 -12.32 4.17
CA ARG A 33 0.17 -13.30 4.99
C ARG A 33 -1.02 -12.63 5.67
N THR A 34 -2.08 -13.42 5.91
CA THR A 34 -3.22 -12.98 6.72
C THR A 34 -2.82 -12.87 8.19
N GLN A 35 -3.38 -11.88 8.88
CA GLN A 35 -3.13 -11.59 10.30
C GLN A 35 -4.39 -11.71 11.15
N GLN A 36 -5.56 -11.80 10.55
CA GLN A 36 -6.87 -11.69 11.22
C GLN A 36 -7.03 -12.62 12.41
N ALA A 37 -6.55 -13.87 12.31
CA ALA A 37 -6.71 -14.87 13.37
C ALA A 37 -5.96 -14.53 14.67
N THR A 38 -4.89 -13.73 14.60
CA THR A 38 -4.02 -13.38 15.74
C THR A 38 -3.95 -11.87 15.98
N TRP A 39 -4.76 -11.10 15.28
CA TRP A 39 -4.69 -9.65 15.31
C TRP A 39 -5.16 -9.08 16.65
N ASN A 40 -4.29 -8.26 17.24
CA ASN A 40 -4.63 -7.40 18.37
C ASN A 40 -4.55 -5.94 17.89
N PRO A 41 -5.62 -5.14 18.03
CA PRO A 41 -5.63 -3.75 17.57
C PRO A 41 -4.48 -2.95 18.19
N ILE A 42 -3.75 -2.24 17.35
CA ILE A 42 -2.65 -1.37 17.76
C ILE A 42 -3.12 0.07 17.90
N LEU A 43 -2.47 0.84 18.77
CA LEU A 43 -2.73 2.25 18.96
C LEU A 43 -1.93 3.08 17.94
N LEU A 44 -2.65 3.89 17.15
CA LEU A 44 -2.08 4.90 16.27
C LEU A 44 -2.32 6.29 16.86
N ASP A 45 -1.38 7.19 16.58
CA ASP A 45 -1.43 8.58 17.01
C ASP A 45 -1.35 9.52 15.80
N TYR A 46 -1.65 10.78 15.98
CA TYR A 46 -1.41 11.79 14.95
C TYR A 46 0.09 12.03 14.77
N SER A 47 0.50 12.30 13.53
CA SER A 47 1.79 12.95 13.30
C SER A 47 1.75 14.36 13.85
N ILE A 48 2.69 14.69 14.73
CA ILE A 48 2.78 15.98 15.43
C ILE A 48 2.98 17.15 14.44
N ASP A 49 3.54 16.87 13.27
CA ASP A 49 3.90 17.90 12.30
C ASP A 49 2.71 18.45 11.49
N ASN A 50 1.51 17.84 11.61
CA ASN A 50 0.34 18.18 10.79
C ASN A 50 -0.98 18.22 11.59
N GLU A 51 -0.99 18.82 12.78
CA GLU A 51 -2.18 18.88 13.66
C GLU A 51 -3.39 19.65 13.07
N PHE A 52 -3.18 20.43 12.01
CA PHE A 52 -4.18 21.34 11.45
C PHE A 52 -4.96 20.78 10.25
N PHE A 53 -4.60 19.61 9.76
CA PHE A 53 -5.25 19.02 8.60
C PHE A 53 -6.22 17.90 8.99
N GLU A 54 -7.31 17.81 8.24
CA GLU A 54 -8.28 16.72 8.36
C GLU A 54 -7.62 15.37 8.01
N LEU A 55 -8.09 14.29 8.65
CA LEU A 55 -7.73 12.93 8.24
C LEU A 55 -8.45 12.55 6.95
N SER A 56 -7.69 12.01 6.02
CA SER A 56 -8.21 11.48 4.74
C SER A 56 -8.73 10.05 4.89
N ASP A 57 -9.17 9.46 3.77
CA ASP A 57 -9.49 8.04 3.69
C ASP A 57 -8.26 7.13 3.68
N TYR A 58 -7.05 7.70 3.47
CA TYR A 58 -5.78 6.99 3.49
C TYR A 58 -4.69 7.74 4.29
N PRO A 59 -4.88 7.94 5.61
CA PRO A 59 -4.01 8.78 6.44
C PRO A 59 -2.73 8.06 6.91
N SER A 60 -2.14 7.23 6.09
CA SER A 60 -1.02 6.37 6.49
C SER A 60 0.34 7.04 6.36
N PHE A 61 1.31 6.58 7.17
CA PHE A 61 2.73 6.87 6.95
C PHE A 61 3.58 5.59 6.95
N SER A 62 3.41 4.74 7.93
CA SER A 62 4.27 3.54 8.11
C SER A 62 3.60 2.23 7.67
N LEU A 63 2.29 2.16 7.80
CA LEU A 63 1.48 1.03 7.35
C LEU A 63 0.30 1.58 6.54
N PRO A 64 -0.18 0.88 5.51
CA PRO A 64 -1.39 1.26 4.81
C PRO A 64 -2.57 1.28 5.79
N VAL A 65 -3.10 2.46 6.09
CA VAL A 65 -4.28 2.63 6.95
C VAL A 65 -5.37 3.30 6.15
N CYS A 66 -6.60 2.82 6.25
CA CYS A 66 -7.74 3.41 5.56
C CYS A 66 -8.95 3.63 6.49
N SER A 67 -9.81 4.56 6.11
CA SER A 67 -11.06 4.88 6.78
C SER A 67 -12.08 3.76 6.64
N LYS A 68 -13.12 3.78 7.48
CA LYS A 68 -14.27 2.87 7.37
C LYS A 68 -14.97 3.00 6.01
N SER A 69 -15.05 4.20 5.44
CA SER A 69 -15.62 4.44 4.12
C SER A 69 -14.85 3.69 3.04
N ALA A 70 -13.53 3.85 3.03
CA ALA A 70 -12.66 3.13 2.09
C ALA A 70 -12.75 1.61 2.29
N VAL A 71 -12.80 1.11 3.54
CA VAL A 71 -12.98 -0.32 3.82
C VAL A 71 -14.26 -0.86 3.21
N THR A 72 -15.38 -0.14 3.35
CA THR A 72 -16.68 -0.56 2.79
C THR A 72 -16.58 -0.74 1.28
N ILE A 73 -16.06 0.28 0.58
CA ILE A 73 -15.92 0.28 -0.88
C ILE A 73 -14.95 -0.84 -1.33
N PHE A 74 -13.75 -0.91 -0.75
CA PHE A 74 -12.76 -1.90 -1.15
C PHE A 74 -13.19 -3.34 -0.85
N SER A 75 -14.01 -3.57 0.19
CA SER A 75 -14.54 -4.91 0.49
C SER A 75 -15.54 -5.40 -0.55
N GLU A 76 -16.24 -4.49 -1.21
CA GLU A 76 -17.19 -4.78 -2.28
C GLU A 76 -16.48 -4.96 -3.63
N GLU A 77 -15.54 -4.05 -3.96
CA GLU A 77 -14.90 -3.95 -5.26
C GLU A 77 -13.64 -4.82 -5.40
N ILE A 78 -12.90 -5.08 -4.29
CA ILE A 78 -11.60 -5.75 -4.33
C ILE A 78 -11.63 -7.04 -3.49
N LYS A 79 -12.10 -8.11 -4.09
CA LYS A 79 -12.24 -9.40 -3.39
C LYS A 79 -10.93 -10.19 -3.36
N GLY A 80 -10.63 -10.79 -2.20
CA GLY A 80 -9.54 -11.75 -2.04
C GLY A 80 -8.12 -11.18 -2.03
N CYS A 81 -7.95 -9.86 -2.20
CA CYS A 81 -6.64 -9.21 -2.25
C CYS A 81 -6.28 -8.45 -0.97
N LEU A 82 -7.29 -8.13 -0.16
CA LEU A 82 -7.18 -7.25 1.00
C LEU A 82 -7.75 -7.90 2.26
N GLU A 83 -7.11 -7.61 3.38
CA GLU A 83 -7.59 -7.87 4.73
C GLU A 83 -7.61 -6.54 5.50
N PHE A 84 -8.66 -6.29 6.27
CA PHE A 84 -8.82 -5.06 7.04
C PHE A 84 -8.75 -5.34 8.53
N LEU A 85 -7.75 -4.77 9.20
CA LEU A 85 -7.43 -5.03 10.59
C LEU A 85 -7.71 -3.77 11.42
N PRO A 86 -8.63 -3.81 12.39
CA PRO A 86 -9.02 -2.62 13.14
C PRO A 86 -7.85 -2.05 13.94
N VAL A 87 -7.80 -0.73 14.06
CA VAL A 87 -6.83 -0.01 14.90
C VAL A 87 -7.54 0.81 15.97
N ILE A 88 -6.83 1.18 17.02
CA ILE A 88 -7.25 2.13 18.04
C ILE A 88 -6.61 3.47 17.72
N THR A 89 -7.35 4.56 17.85
CA THR A 89 -6.82 5.92 17.74
C THR A 89 -6.99 6.65 19.06
N CYS A 90 -6.04 7.51 19.44
CA CYS A 90 -6.08 8.21 20.73
C CYS A 90 -7.02 9.41 20.76
N PHE A 91 -7.64 9.77 19.66
CA PHE A 91 -8.57 10.87 19.59
C PHE A 91 -10.05 10.41 19.61
N LYS A 92 -10.89 11.26 20.22
CA LYS A 92 -12.34 11.04 20.30
C LYS A 92 -13.03 11.41 18.97
N SER A 93 -12.67 10.73 17.88
CA SER A 93 -13.44 10.87 16.65
C SER A 93 -14.31 9.64 16.47
N ASN A 94 -15.49 9.81 15.88
CA ASN A 94 -16.34 8.69 15.46
C ASN A 94 -15.75 7.95 14.24
N CYS A 95 -14.57 8.36 13.78
CA CYS A 95 -13.90 7.77 12.63
C CYS A 95 -13.20 6.47 13.03
N GLN A 96 -13.57 5.39 12.38
CA GLN A 96 -12.91 4.10 12.50
C GLN A 96 -11.87 3.95 11.40
N PHE A 97 -10.70 3.47 11.77
CA PHE A 97 -9.60 3.20 10.84
C PHE A 97 -9.16 1.74 10.92
N PHE A 98 -8.58 1.27 9.82
CA PHE A 98 -8.15 -0.12 9.66
C PHE A 98 -6.82 -0.15 8.91
N ILE A 99 -5.93 -1.06 9.28
CA ILE A 99 -4.80 -1.39 8.43
C ILE A 99 -5.34 -2.15 7.21
N MET A 100 -4.97 -1.69 6.03
CA MET A 100 -5.22 -2.36 4.76
C MET A 100 -4.05 -3.30 4.46
N ASN A 101 -4.16 -4.56 4.89
CA ASN A 101 -3.15 -5.56 4.61
C ASN A 101 -3.36 -6.15 3.21
N VAL A 102 -2.43 -5.88 2.31
CA VAL A 102 -2.44 -6.46 0.96
C VAL A 102 -1.85 -7.86 1.04
N ILE A 103 -2.71 -8.87 0.84
CA ILE A 103 -2.35 -10.30 0.89
C ILE A 103 -2.07 -10.89 -0.50
N ASN A 104 -2.38 -10.17 -1.55
CA ASN A 104 -2.09 -10.56 -2.93
C ASN A 104 -0.61 -10.31 -3.25
N VAL A 105 0.18 -11.38 -3.35
CA VAL A 105 1.61 -11.33 -3.67
C VAL A 105 1.88 -12.13 -4.94
N VAL A 106 2.40 -11.47 -5.97
CA VAL A 106 2.61 -12.04 -7.30
C VAL A 106 4.06 -11.97 -7.77
N SER A 107 4.49 -12.92 -8.58
CA SER A 107 5.79 -12.92 -9.26
C SER A 107 5.69 -12.15 -10.57
N ALA A 108 5.60 -10.83 -10.47
CA ALA A 108 5.26 -9.97 -11.59
C ALA A 108 6.44 -9.21 -12.20
N ILE A 109 7.65 -9.31 -11.64
CA ILE A 109 8.80 -8.55 -12.13
C ILE A 109 9.43 -9.21 -13.37
N ASP A 110 9.59 -8.46 -14.46
CA ASP A 110 10.44 -8.82 -15.58
C ASP A 110 11.89 -8.39 -15.28
N TYR A 111 12.68 -9.33 -14.75
CA TYR A 111 14.08 -9.05 -14.37
C TYR A 111 14.97 -8.74 -15.57
N SER A 112 14.60 -9.19 -16.77
CA SER A 112 15.39 -8.95 -17.98
C SER A 112 15.34 -7.49 -18.44
N LYS A 113 14.27 -6.77 -18.05
CA LYS A 113 14.01 -5.37 -18.43
C LYS A 113 14.05 -4.41 -17.23
N SER A 114 14.08 -4.94 -16.00
CA SER A 114 14.19 -4.14 -14.78
C SER A 114 15.63 -3.77 -14.45
N GLN A 115 15.82 -2.62 -13.78
CA GLN A 115 17.10 -2.24 -13.20
C GLN A 115 17.01 -2.28 -11.68
N TYR A 116 17.87 -3.04 -11.04
CA TYR A 116 17.85 -3.23 -9.60
C TYR A 116 19.25 -3.37 -8.99
N LYS A 117 19.36 -3.13 -7.71
CA LYS A 117 20.57 -3.34 -6.91
C LYS A 117 20.42 -4.57 -6.04
N CYS A 118 21.44 -5.42 -6.04
CA CYS A 118 21.54 -6.57 -5.14
C CYS A 118 22.59 -6.32 -4.04
N ILE A 119 22.48 -7.07 -2.95
CA ILE A 119 23.59 -7.22 -2.01
C ILE A 119 24.77 -7.89 -2.73
N LYS A 120 25.99 -7.77 -2.14
CA LYS A 120 27.26 -8.22 -2.76
C LYS A 120 27.27 -9.70 -3.19
N ASP A 121 26.44 -10.55 -2.59
CA ASP A 121 26.31 -11.97 -2.97
C ASP A 121 25.35 -12.22 -4.14
N GLY A 122 24.71 -11.18 -4.68
CA GLY A 122 23.74 -11.25 -5.77
C GLY A 122 22.40 -11.92 -5.46
N LYS A 123 22.22 -12.41 -4.22
CA LYS A 123 21.05 -13.25 -3.85
C LYS A 123 19.81 -12.49 -3.42
N ARG A 124 19.96 -11.20 -3.06
CA ARG A 124 18.83 -10.41 -2.55
C ARG A 124 18.80 -9.04 -3.21
N ILE A 125 17.67 -8.72 -3.81
CA ILE A 125 17.39 -7.37 -4.31
C ILE A 125 17.15 -6.44 -3.10
N ILE A 126 17.78 -5.28 -3.11
CA ILE A 126 17.66 -4.25 -2.07
C ILE A 126 16.88 -3.03 -2.56
N ALA A 127 16.87 -2.77 -3.86
CA ALA A 127 16.10 -1.68 -4.45
C ALA A 127 15.93 -1.87 -5.95
N PHE A 128 14.79 -1.47 -6.48
CA PHE A 128 14.57 -1.27 -7.90
C PHE A 128 14.81 0.20 -8.27
N GLN A 129 15.60 0.43 -9.31
CA GLN A 129 15.83 1.74 -9.91
C GLN A 129 14.85 1.99 -11.06
N LYS A 130 14.53 0.93 -11.81
CA LYS A 130 13.53 0.90 -12.87
C LYS A 130 12.76 -0.41 -12.77
N TYR A 131 11.44 -0.30 -12.76
CA TYR A 131 10.56 -1.46 -12.82
C TYR A 131 10.23 -1.82 -14.27
N ALA A 132 10.12 -3.12 -14.53
CA ALA A 132 9.40 -3.69 -15.65
C ALA A 132 8.55 -4.85 -15.14
N PHE A 133 7.34 -4.97 -15.62
CA PHE A 133 6.40 -6.00 -15.18
C PHE A 133 6.06 -6.95 -16.32
N LEU A 134 5.72 -8.19 -15.95
CA LEU A 134 5.14 -9.19 -16.84
C LEU A 134 3.66 -8.85 -17.05
N GLU A 135 3.30 -8.38 -18.24
CA GLU A 135 1.97 -7.87 -18.56
C GLU A 135 0.87 -8.90 -18.32
N ASP A 136 1.12 -10.15 -18.72
CA ASP A 136 0.22 -11.28 -18.54
C ASP A 136 -0.08 -11.60 -17.06
N VAL A 137 0.85 -11.25 -16.14
CA VAL A 137 0.67 -11.44 -14.70
C VAL A 137 -0.09 -10.27 -14.06
N VAL A 138 0.16 -9.03 -14.52
CA VAL A 138 -0.40 -7.84 -13.86
C VAL A 138 -1.71 -7.34 -14.47
N ASN A 139 -2.10 -7.86 -15.63
CA ASN A 139 -3.28 -7.39 -16.36
C ASN A 139 -4.58 -7.50 -15.55
N ASP A 140 -4.73 -8.57 -14.79
CA ASP A 140 -5.94 -8.84 -13.99
C ASP A 140 -5.78 -8.41 -12.52
N GLN A 141 -4.70 -7.71 -12.19
CA GLN A 141 -4.47 -7.24 -10.82
C GLN A 141 -5.11 -5.86 -10.60
N ILE A 142 -5.73 -5.67 -9.43
CA ILE A 142 -6.22 -4.37 -8.96
C ILE A 142 -5.19 -3.76 -8.03
N ILE A 143 -4.80 -4.51 -6.99
CA ILE A 143 -3.79 -4.15 -5.99
C ILE A 143 -2.96 -5.40 -5.65
N PHE A 144 -1.65 -5.25 -5.58
CA PHE A 144 -0.74 -6.37 -5.32
C PHE A 144 0.59 -5.92 -4.72
N LYS A 145 1.34 -6.88 -4.22
CA LYS A 145 2.77 -6.77 -3.89
C LYS A 145 3.56 -7.76 -4.74
N THR A 146 4.85 -7.50 -4.94
CA THR A 146 5.72 -8.47 -5.59
C THR A 146 6.43 -9.35 -4.57
N VAL A 147 6.88 -10.51 -4.98
CA VAL A 147 7.64 -11.44 -4.11
C VAL A 147 8.92 -10.82 -3.56
N ASP A 148 9.50 -9.84 -4.27
CA ASP A 148 10.71 -9.13 -3.87
C ASP A 148 10.44 -8.00 -2.89
N GLU A 149 9.25 -7.40 -2.96
CA GLU A 149 8.85 -6.23 -2.17
C GLU A 149 7.60 -6.48 -1.32
N LYS A 150 7.47 -7.67 -0.72
CA LYS A 150 6.31 -8.07 0.10
C LYS A 150 5.99 -7.10 1.25
N ARG A 151 7.01 -6.40 1.76
CA ARG A 151 6.91 -5.47 2.90
C ARG A 151 6.89 -4.00 2.48
N SER A 152 6.96 -3.76 1.20
CA SER A 152 6.95 -2.40 0.63
C SER A 152 5.52 -1.92 0.37
N THR A 153 5.42 -0.67 -0.05
CA THR A 153 4.22 -0.05 -0.57
C THR A 153 3.64 -0.88 -1.72
N PRO A 154 2.33 -1.15 -1.73
CA PRO A 154 1.71 -1.95 -2.78
C PRO A 154 1.70 -1.24 -4.13
N PHE A 155 1.62 -2.06 -5.17
CA PHE A 155 1.38 -1.64 -6.54
C PHE A 155 -0.12 -1.69 -6.85
N VAL A 156 -0.57 -0.78 -7.70
CA VAL A 156 -1.95 -0.68 -8.15
C VAL A 156 -2.02 -0.48 -9.67
N THR A 157 -3.12 -0.90 -10.26
CA THR A 157 -3.45 -0.67 -11.67
C THR A 157 -4.46 0.48 -11.82
N GLN A 158 -4.83 0.80 -13.05
CA GLN A 158 -5.86 1.80 -13.33
C GLN A 158 -7.19 1.45 -12.65
N ALA A 159 -7.56 0.18 -12.59
CA ALA A 159 -8.78 -0.27 -11.93
C ALA A 159 -8.88 0.17 -10.46
N PHE A 160 -7.78 0.14 -9.70
CA PHE A 160 -7.77 0.67 -8.34
C PHE A 160 -7.97 2.19 -8.31
N ILE A 161 -7.32 2.90 -9.22
CA ILE A 161 -7.45 4.37 -9.33
C ILE A 161 -8.89 4.75 -9.65
N ASP A 162 -9.53 4.05 -10.57
CA ASP A 162 -10.93 4.28 -10.96
C ASP A 162 -11.87 4.09 -9.75
N ILE A 163 -11.70 3.01 -8.96
CA ILE A 163 -12.46 2.80 -7.73
C ILE A 163 -12.31 3.99 -6.76
N VAL A 164 -11.08 4.48 -6.56
CA VAL A 164 -10.81 5.60 -5.66
C VAL A 164 -11.48 6.89 -6.15
N VAL A 165 -11.37 7.17 -7.46
CA VAL A 165 -11.90 8.40 -8.08
C VAL A 165 -13.43 8.38 -8.13
N GLU A 166 -14.03 7.30 -8.58
CA GLU A 166 -15.48 7.15 -8.72
C GLU A 166 -16.21 7.24 -7.37
N ASN A 167 -15.54 6.80 -6.29
CA ASN A 167 -16.08 6.88 -4.95
C ASN A 167 -15.64 8.13 -4.16
N ASN A 168 -14.95 9.08 -4.80
CA ASN A 168 -14.47 10.33 -4.21
C ASN A 168 -13.62 10.13 -2.94
N LEU A 169 -12.86 9.02 -2.85
CA LEU A 169 -11.97 8.75 -1.71
C LEU A 169 -10.77 9.71 -1.72
N LYS A 170 -10.41 10.22 -0.55
CA LYS A 170 -9.38 11.26 -0.39
C LYS A 170 -8.07 10.72 0.17
N GLY A 171 -6.97 11.40 -0.13
CA GLY A 171 -5.66 11.14 0.45
C GLY A 171 -4.89 10.00 -0.20
N PHE A 172 -5.34 9.50 -1.35
CA PHE A 172 -4.63 8.52 -2.16
C PHE A 172 -3.77 9.23 -3.21
N MET A 173 -2.48 8.93 -3.24
CA MET A 173 -1.55 9.38 -4.28
C MET A 173 -1.01 8.20 -5.06
N PHE A 174 -0.78 8.40 -6.35
CA PHE A 174 -0.35 7.36 -7.27
C PHE A 174 0.94 7.80 -7.97
N LYS A 175 2.05 7.13 -7.63
CA LYS A 175 3.33 7.36 -8.30
C LYS A 175 3.50 6.36 -9.42
N LEU A 176 3.46 6.82 -10.68
CA LEU A 176 3.72 5.98 -11.84
C LEU A 176 5.14 5.39 -11.74
N VAL A 177 5.24 4.06 -11.85
CA VAL A 177 6.52 3.33 -11.78
C VAL A 177 6.81 2.51 -13.03
N TRP A 178 5.78 2.25 -13.85
CA TRP A 178 5.94 1.55 -15.11
C TRP A 178 4.80 1.88 -16.08
N ASP A 179 5.15 1.97 -17.37
CA ASP A 179 4.22 2.14 -18.47
C ASP A 179 4.68 1.27 -19.64
N SER A 180 3.83 0.33 -20.08
CA SER A 180 4.18 -0.61 -21.15
C SER A 180 4.41 0.08 -22.49
N GLU A 181 3.74 1.21 -22.74
CA GLU A 181 3.88 1.96 -24.00
C GLU A 181 5.28 2.57 -24.15
N TYR A 182 5.94 2.92 -23.02
CA TYR A 182 7.28 3.51 -23.00
C TYR A 182 8.38 2.52 -22.60
N ALA A 183 8.03 1.27 -22.26
CA ALA A 183 9.00 0.25 -21.85
C ALA A 183 9.99 -0.13 -22.99
N HIS A 184 9.63 0.15 -24.23
CA HIS A 184 10.44 -0.14 -25.42
C HIS A 184 11.36 1.02 -25.85
N LEU A 185 11.24 2.20 -25.25
CA LEU A 185 11.97 3.41 -25.66
C LEU A 185 13.16 3.78 -24.77
N GLN A 186 13.53 2.91 -23.80
CA GLN A 186 14.60 3.20 -22.86
C GLN A 186 15.64 2.08 -22.81
#